data_ecdcfdcc350029f6186881c4281d5238
#
_entry.id   ecdcfdcc350029f6186881c4281d5238
#
_cell.length_a   1.000
_cell.length_b   1.000
_cell.length_c   1.000
_cell.angle_alpha   90.00
_cell.angle_beta   90.00
_cell.angle_gamma   90.00
#
_symmetry.space_group_name_H-M   'P 1'
#
loop_
_entity.id
_entity.type
_entity.pdbx_description
1 polymer ?
#
loop_
_entity_poly.entity_id
_entity_poly.type
_entity_poly.pdbx_seq_one_letter_code
_entity_poly.pdbx_strand_id
1 'polypeptide(L)'
;METTFDVRGLAKHSPPAMAFADVFSELLKRPTPLMRRFLQLVAEETGGPLETLARQSQQVTRRHFGKTMRLFAPLYVSNECVNNCSYCGFSRDAGIYRTTLTVDQVVTEARHLHGLGFRNILLVAGEHPKFVSEGYLQNCLDALKPFIPTLALEVGPMEDDQYTEIVGHGAEGLVVYQETYHRETYTQLHTAGPKKNFDWRLDCPERAYAGGFRRIGIGALFGLANWKFEALALCAHLEYLYRNCWKAQFTVAFPRMRPYAGNYEYQPDPELYLPDKAFVRLIAIFRLLFPQVGIVVSTREPAPLRDAIATLGVTHMSAGAKTEPGGYTGAGSDDLHLTIKGRRVELQEKSGCEKATEQFQIHDTRSPAEVAAMLRGLNLDPVWKDWDESLLALT
;
A
#
# COMPACT_ATOMS: atom_id res chain seq x y z
N MET A 1 1.94 44.98 6.69
CA MET A 1 2.58 44.16 5.64
C MET A 1 2.44 42.73 6.10
N GLU A 2 1.32 42.11 5.72
CA GLU A 2 1.08 40.70 5.95
C GLU A 2 1.82 39.91 4.86
N THR A 3 2.90 39.26 5.23
CA THR A 3 3.55 38.27 4.38
C THR A 3 2.74 36.98 4.50
N THR A 4 1.77 36.81 3.62
CA THR A 4 1.15 35.51 3.37
C THR A 4 2.23 34.56 2.89
N PHE A 5 2.59 33.61 3.71
CA PHE A 5 3.44 32.46 3.30
C PHE A 5 2.65 31.65 2.28
N ASP A 6 2.98 31.79 1.01
CA ASP A 6 2.43 30.95 -0.05
C ASP A 6 3.06 29.56 0.03
N VAL A 7 2.37 28.64 0.69
CA VAL A 7 2.78 27.25 0.82
C VAL A 7 2.77 26.51 -0.55
N ARG A 8 2.14 27.08 -1.58
CA ARG A 8 2.09 26.55 -2.95
C ARG A 8 3.39 26.76 -3.73
N GLY A 9 4.30 27.61 -3.22
CA GLY A 9 5.63 27.86 -3.76
C GLY A 9 6.71 26.92 -3.22
N LEU A 10 6.37 25.82 -2.55
CA LEU A 10 7.36 24.80 -2.17
C LEU A 10 7.95 24.22 -3.46
N ALA A 11 9.14 24.66 -3.76
CA ALA A 11 9.92 24.32 -4.94
C ALA A 11 9.76 22.85 -5.32
N LYS A 12 9.44 22.62 -6.62
CA LYS A 12 9.63 21.32 -7.24
C LYS A 12 11.00 20.81 -6.80
N HIS A 13 11.03 19.67 -6.13
CA HIS A 13 12.31 19.10 -5.76
C HIS A 13 12.86 18.41 -7.00
N SER A 14 14.09 18.74 -7.34
CA SER A 14 14.81 17.99 -8.37
C SER A 14 14.79 16.51 -7.97
N PRO A 15 14.52 15.60 -8.91
CA PRO A 15 14.68 14.19 -8.66
C PRO A 15 16.11 13.90 -8.18
N PRO A 16 16.34 12.78 -7.48
CA PRO A 16 17.70 12.37 -7.10
C PRO A 16 18.63 12.38 -8.31
N ALA A 17 19.91 12.72 -8.09
CA ALA A 17 20.92 12.77 -9.15
C ALA A 17 21.13 11.43 -9.88
N MET A 18 20.79 10.31 -9.22
CA MET A 18 20.77 8.94 -9.78
C MET A 18 19.52 8.24 -9.25
N ALA A 19 18.77 7.59 -10.13
CA ALA A 19 17.62 6.79 -9.77
C ALA A 19 18.02 5.52 -8.99
N PHE A 20 17.11 4.99 -8.18
CA PHE A 20 17.40 3.77 -7.42
C PHE A 20 17.69 2.58 -8.35
N ALA A 21 17.03 2.48 -9.49
CA ALA A 21 17.28 1.45 -10.49
C ALA A 21 18.75 1.40 -10.95
N ASP A 22 19.40 2.56 -11.06
CA ASP A 22 20.80 2.68 -11.50
C ASP A 22 21.79 2.13 -10.46
N VAL A 23 21.49 2.29 -9.18
CA VAL A 23 22.40 1.91 -8.08
C VAL A 23 22.04 0.57 -7.44
N PHE A 24 20.87 0.03 -7.67
CA PHE A 24 20.32 -1.13 -6.99
C PHE A 24 21.23 -2.37 -7.09
N SER A 25 21.67 -2.70 -8.31
CA SER A 25 22.55 -3.86 -8.55
C SER A 25 23.90 -3.73 -7.85
N GLU A 26 24.46 -2.52 -7.76
CA GLU A 26 25.72 -2.27 -7.08
C GLU A 26 25.57 -2.32 -5.55
N LEU A 27 24.47 -1.83 -5.02
CA LEU A 27 24.16 -1.93 -3.59
C LEU A 27 24.04 -3.39 -3.12
N LEU A 28 23.49 -4.27 -3.95
CA LEU A 28 23.42 -5.71 -3.63
C LEU A 28 24.81 -6.37 -3.63
N LYS A 29 25.72 -5.95 -4.52
CA LYS A 29 27.11 -6.46 -4.55
C LYS A 29 27.96 -5.87 -3.42
N ARG A 30 27.73 -4.62 -3.05
CA ARG A 30 28.46 -3.88 -2.02
C ARG A 30 27.50 -3.30 -0.96
N PRO A 31 26.98 -4.16 -0.07
CA PRO A 31 26.03 -3.74 0.93
C PRO A 31 26.54 -2.61 1.83
N THR A 32 25.68 -1.65 2.12
CA THR A 32 25.95 -0.56 3.06
C THR A 32 26.15 -1.10 4.48
N PRO A 33 26.65 -0.30 5.43
CA PRO A 33 26.70 -0.70 6.83
C PRO A 33 25.31 -1.07 7.39
N LEU A 34 24.26 -0.36 6.99
CA LEU A 34 22.88 -0.66 7.41
C LEU A 34 22.41 -1.98 6.83
N MET A 35 22.63 -2.25 5.54
CA MET A 35 22.31 -3.53 4.90
C MET A 35 23.08 -4.69 5.54
N ARG A 36 24.37 -4.50 5.87
CA ARG A 36 25.14 -5.53 6.62
C ARG A 36 24.54 -5.80 8.00
N ARG A 37 24.10 -4.75 8.68
CA ARG A 37 23.39 -4.91 9.97
C ARG A 37 22.07 -5.65 9.80
N PHE A 38 21.33 -5.35 8.74
CA PHE A 38 20.12 -6.10 8.39
C PHE A 38 20.41 -7.60 8.23
N LEU A 39 21.43 -7.96 7.43
CA LEU A 39 21.82 -9.36 7.21
C LEU A 39 22.19 -10.08 8.52
N GLN A 40 22.88 -9.42 9.43
CA GLN A 40 23.20 -9.98 10.75
C GLN A 40 21.94 -10.26 11.59
N LEU A 41 20.96 -9.33 11.55
CA LEU A 41 19.74 -9.44 12.34
C LEU A 41 18.74 -10.45 11.77
N VAL A 42 18.72 -10.64 10.45
CA VAL A 42 17.79 -11.58 9.79
C VAL A 42 18.24 -13.03 9.97
N ALA A 43 19.54 -13.28 10.09
CA ALA A 43 20.06 -14.61 10.38
C ALA A 43 19.76 -14.96 11.85
N GLU A 44 19.07 -16.07 12.08
CA GLU A 44 18.65 -16.48 13.44
C GLU A 44 19.85 -16.71 14.38
N GLU A 45 20.94 -17.23 13.85
CA GLU A 45 22.16 -17.54 14.59
C GLU A 45 22.89 -16.29 15.12
N THR A 46 22.91 -15.22 14.34
CA THR A 46 23.63 -13.98 14.68
C THR A 46 22.71 -12.84 15.12
N GLY A 47 21.42 -12.92 14.80
CA GLY A 47 20.42 -11.87 15.06
C GLY A 47 19.87 -11.88 16.49
N GLY A 48 20.23 -12.87 17.30
CA GLY A 48 19.75 -13.00 18.67
C GLY A 48 18.29 -13.51 18.80
N PRO A 49 17.82 -13.72 20.04
CA PRO A 49 16.47 -14.21 20.31
C PRO A 49 15.40 -13.27 19.78
N LEU A 50 14.35 -13.82 19.14
CA LEU A 50 13.24 -13.05 18.59
C LEU A 50 12.55 -12.20 19.66
N GLU A 51 12.39 -12.72 20.87
CA GLU A 51 11.76 -12.00 21.98
C GLU A 51 12.53 -10.72 22.35
N THR A 52 13.87 -10.78 22.34
CA THR A 52 14.71 -9.61 22.60
C THR A 52 14.52 -8.54 21.52
N LEU A 53 14.53 -8.94 20.24
CA LEU A 53 14.28 -8.03 19.13
C LEU A 53 12.88 -7.42 19.20
N ALA A 54 11.86 -8.22 19.51
CA ALA A 54 10.49 -7.77 19.65
C ALA A 54 10.32 -6.74 20.78
N ARG A 55 10.93 -6.98 21.95
CA ARG A 55 10.94 -6.03 23.07
C ARG A 55 11.63 -4.72 22.72
N GLN A 56 12.78 -4.77 22.04
CA GLN A 56 13.49 -3.59 21.57
C GLN A 56 12.64 -2.82 20.54
N SER A 57 12.04 -3.53 19.59
CA SER A 57 11.11 -2.96 18.60
C SER A 57 9.95 -2.23 19.27
N GLN A 58 9.31 -2.86 20.26
CA GLN A 58 8.24 -2.25 21.03
C GLN A 58 8.68 -0.95 21.72
N GLN A 59 9.86 -0.94 22.36
CA GLN A 59 10.41 0.25 22.99
C GLN A 59 10.68 1.38 22.01
N VAL A 60 11.27 1.07 20.84
CA VAL A 60 11.48 2.05 19.76
C VAL A 60 10.16 2.58 19.24
N THR A 61 9.17 1.71 19.01
CA THR A 61 7.84 2.10 18.55
C THR A 61 7.18 3.05 19.56
N ARG A 62 7.21 2.72 20.85
CA ARG A 62 6.65 3.57 21.92
C ARG A 62 7.33 4.92 22.00
N ARG A 63 8.64 5.00 21.74
CA ARG A 63 9.39 6.26 21.74
C ARG A 63 9.01 7.18 20.59
N HIS A 64 8.78 6.61 19.38
CA HIS A 64 8.56 7.40 18.16
C HIS A 64 7.10 7.61 17.81
N PHE A 65 6.23 6.67 18.19
CA PHE A 65 4.79 6.70 17.83
C PHE A 65 3.86 6.70 19.04
N GLY A 66 4.40 6.64 20.26
CA GLY A 66 3.58 6.56 21.47
C GLY A 66 2.72 5.30 21.49
N LYS A 67 1.44 5.46 21.78
CA LYS A 67 0.44 4.39 21.80
C LYS A 67 -0.44 4.37 20.54
N THR A 68 -0.18 5.24 19.58
CA THR A 68 -1.07 5.42 18.43
C THR A 68 -0.99 4.26 17.44
N MET A 69 -2.15 3.80 16.99
CA MET A 69 -2.31 2.91 15.85
C MET A 69 -3.23 3.58 14.84
N ARG A 70 -2.70 3.93 13.68
CA ARG A 70 -3.50 4.55 12.62
C ARG A 70 -4.35 3.52 11.91
N LEU A 71 -5.66 3.78 11.87
CA LEU A 71 -6.61 2.95 11.13
C LEU A 71 -6.92 3.59 9.78
N PHE A 72 -6.95 2.77 8.74
CA PHE A 72 -7.34 3.19 7.39
C PHE A 72 -8.22 2.12 6.73
N ALA A 73 -8.93 2.52 5.70
CA ALA A 73 -9.68 1.60 4.85
C ALA A 73 -9.25 1.78 3.39
N PRO A 74 -9.00 0.69 2.64
CA PRO A 74 -8.91 0.74 1.19
C PRO A 74 -10.32 0.95 0.62
N LEU A 75 -10.45 1.80 -0.40
CA LEU A 75 -11.64 1.95 -1.21
C LEU A 75 -11.29 1.62 -2.65
N TYR A 76 -11.71 0.46 -3.11
CA TYR A 76 -11.48 0.02 -4.48
C TYR A 76 -12.44 0.75 -5.41
N VAL A 77 -11.91 1.53 -6.35
CA VAL A 77 -12.72 2.31 -7.29
C VAL A 77 -12.85 1.63 -8.65
N SER A 78 -11.92 0.73 -8.99
CA SER A 78 -11.98 -0.05 -10.23
C SER A 78 -11.17 -1.35 -10.10
N ASN A 79 -11.69 -2.45 -10.64
CA ASN A 79 -10.95 -3.69 -10.84
C ASN A 79 -10.61 -3.96 -12.32
N GLU A 80 -10.77 -2.96 -13.18
CA GLU A 80 -10.26 -2.99 -14.55
C GLU A 80 -8.74 -2.83 -14.58
N CYS A 81 -8.06 -3.69 -15.35
CA CYS A 81 -6.62 -3.66 -15.45
C CYS A 81 -6.12 -4.09 -16.84
N VAL A 82 -5.12 -3.40 -17.38
CA VAL A 82 -4.44 -3.78 -18.64
C VAL A 82 -3.23 -4.69 -18.41
N ASN A 83 -2.79 -4.79 -17.15
CA ASN A 83 -1.66 -5.64 -16.81
C ASN A 83 -2.07 -7.11 -16.68
N ASN A 84 -1.18 -8.01 -17.08
CA ASN A 84 -1.35 -9.43 -16.83
C ASN A 84 -0.32 -9.92 -15.82
N CYS A 85 -0.74 -9.94 -14.55
CA CYS A 85 0.09 -10.36 -13.41
C CYS A 85 -0.43 -11.70 -12.88
N SER A 86 0.40 -12.74 -12.89
CA SER A 86 -0.01 -14.11 -12.57
C SER A 86 -0.43 -14.36 -11.12
N TYR A 87 -0.31 -13.36 -10.25
CA TYR A 87 -0.63 -13.43 -8.81
C TYR A 87 -1.78 -12.49 -8.39
N CYS A 88 -2.39 -11.79 -9.34
CA CYS A 88 -3.37 -10.74 -9.05
C CYS A 88 -4.75 -11.10 -9.57
N GLY A 89 -5.76 -11.04 -8.69
CA GLY A 89 -7.14 -11.28 -9.08
C GLY A 89 -7.69 -10.32 -10.14
N PHE A 90 -7.09 -9.13 -10.27
CA PHE A 90 -7.47 -8.14 -11.30
C PHE A 90 -6.71 -8.32 -12.61
N SER A 91 -5.90 -9.36 -12.74
CA SER A 91 -5.16 -9.65 -13.97
C SER A 91 -6.05 -9.55 -15.20
N ARG A 92 -5.53 -8.95 -16.29
CA ARG A 92 -6.27 -8.70 -17.53
C ARG A 92 -6.98 -9.94 -18.07
N ASP A 93 -6.30 -11.07 -18.00
CA ASP A 93 -6.79 -12.33 -18.56
C ASP A 93 -7.66 -13.14 -17.56
N ALA A 94 -7.89 -12.63 -16.35
CA ALA A 94 -8.79 -13.24 -15.39
C ALA A 94 -10.26 -13.04 -15.80
N GLY A 95 -11.02 -14.13 -15.84
CA GLY A 95 -12.47 -14.13 -16.13
C GLY A 95 -13.29 -13.72 -14.92
N ILE A 96 -13.23 -12.44 -14.53
CA ILE A 96 -13.86 -11.90 -13.33
C ILE A 96 -14.92 -10.85 -13.65
N TYR A 97 -15.86 -10.65 -12.74
CA TYR A 97 -16.82 -9.56 -12.81
C TYR A 97 -16.15 -8.24 -12.48
N ARG A 98 -16.18 -7.31 -13.46
CA ARG A 98 -15.50 -6.02 -13.37
C ARG A 98 -16.50 -4.88 -13.29
N THR A 99 -16.08 -3.81 -12.62
CA THR A 99 -16.74 -2.51 -12.66
C THR A 99 -15.74 -1.40 -12.37
N THR A 100 -16.05 -0.19 -12.85
CA THR A 100 -15.42 1.06 -12.41
C THR A 100 -16.51 1.93 -11.84
N LEU A 101 -16.39 2.34 -10.61
CA LEU A 101 -17.38 3.18 -9.93
C LEU A 101 -17.41 4.57 -10.56
N THR A 102 -18.59 5.14 -10.71
CA THR A 102 -18.73 6.56 -11.00
C THR A 102 -18.28 7.40 -9.80
N VAL A 103 -18.00 8.69 -10.00
CA VAL A 103 -17.60 9.58 -8.90
C VAL A 103 -18.65 9.60 -7.78
N ASP A 104 -19.93 9.61 -8.12
CA ASP A 104 -21.03 9.59 -7.14
C ASP A 104 -21.08 8.27 -6.35
N GLN A 105 -20.78 7.15 -7.01
CA GLN A 105 -20.65 5.85 -6.34
C GLN A 105 -19.45 5.81 -5.42
N VAL A 106 -18.31 6.39 -5.82
CA VAL A 106 -17.12 6.54 -4.95
C VAL A 106 -17.44 7.40 -3.72
N VAL A 107 -18.18 8.49 -3.89
CA VAL A 107 -18.66 9.33 -2.76
C VAL A 107 -19.58 8.53 -1.83
N THR A 108 -20.47 7.69 -2.37
CA THR A 108 -21.37 6.83 -1.58
C THR A 108 -20.57 5.84 -0.70
N GLU A 109 -19.61 5.13 -1.29
CA GLU A 109 -18.71 4.23 -0.57
C GLU A 109 -17.89 4.97 0.51
N ALA A 110 -17.34 6.14 0.15
CA ALA A 110 -16.54 6.95 1.08
C ALA A 110 -17.38 7.52 2.24
N ARG A 111 -18.65 7.90 2.00
CA ARG A 111 -19.56 8.33 3.06
C ARG A 111 -19.90 7.21 4.04
N HIS A 112 -20.03 5.98 3.55
CA HIS A 112 -20.17 4.81 4.42
C HIS A 112 -18.93 4.67 5.33
N LEU A 113 -17.73 4.70 4.78
CA LEU A 113 -16.49 4.64 5.55
C LEU A 113 -16.35 5.81 6.55
N HIS A 114 -16.72 7.02 6.11
CA HIS A 114 -16.75 8.19 6.99
C HIS A 114 -17.71 7.99 8.17
N GLY A 115 -18.89 7.40 7.93
CA GLY A 115 -19.86 7.03 8.97
C GLY A 115 -19.32 6.02 9.98
N LEU A 116 -18.43 5.12 9.56
CA LEU A 116 -17.71 4.20 10.43
C LEU A 116 -16.54 4.85 11.21
N GLY A 117 -16.25 6.12 10.97
CA GLY A 117 -15.23 6.90 11.67
C GLY A 117 -13.96 7.16 10.85
N PHE A 118 -13.78 6.54 9.69
CA PHE A 118 -12.58 6.75 8.89
C PHE A 118 -12.44 8.19 8.38
N ARG A 119 -11.23 8.71 8.47
CA ARG A 119 -10.81 10.02 7.96
C ARG A 119 -9.56 9.88 7.07
N ASN A 120 -9.09 8.64 6.91
CA ASN A 120 -7.92 8.26 6.11
C ASN A 120 -8.35 7.11 5.19
N ILE A 121 -8.45 7.39 3.89
CA ILE A 121 -8.90 6.43 2.87
C ILE A 121 -7.79 6.24 1.84
N LEU A 122 -7.56 4.99 1.46
CA LEU A 122 -6.67 4.59 0.38
C LEU A 122 -7.52 4.23 -0.84
N LEU A 123 -7.52 5.08 -1.87
CA LEU A 123 -8.16 4.77 -3.14
C LEU A 123 -7.30 3.77 -3.91
N VAL A 124 -7.90 2.65 -4.29
CA VAL A 124 -7.22 1.55 -4.98
C VAL A 124 -7.86 1.32 -6.35
N ALA A 125 -7.05 1.21 -7.38
CA ALA A 125 -7.52 0.86 -8.72
C ALA A 125 -6.55 -0.06 -9.45
N GLY A 126 -7.10 -0.93 -10.31
CA GLY A 126 -6.31 -1.52 -11.39
C GLY A 126 -5.83 -0.43 -12.36
N GLU A 127 -4.80 -0.72 -13.10
CA GLU A 127 -4.22 0.21 -14.08
C GLU A 127 -4.91 0.03 -15.43
N HIS A 128 -5.76 1.01 -15.82
CA HIS A 128 -6.47 0.97 -17.10
C HIS A 128 -6.67 2.38 -17.68
N PRO A 129 -6.08 2.70 -18.86
CA PRO A 129 -6.08 4.06 -19.42
C PRO A 129 -7.47 4.57 -19.85
N LYS A 130 -8.43 3.68 -20.06
CA LYS A 130 -9.78 4.04 -20.45
C LYS A 130 -10.73 4.22 -19.25
N PHE A 131 -10.62 3.37 -18.23
CA PHE A 131 -11.54 3.36 -17.10
C PHE A 131 -11.01 4.14 -15.91
N VAL A 132 -9.68 4.14 -15.73
CA VAL A 132 -8.96 4.95 -14.74
C VAL A 132 -8.07 5.92 -15.52
N SER A 133 -8.70 6.81 -16.27
CA SER A 133 -8.05 7.77 -17.16
C SER A 133 -7.77 9.09 -16.46
N GLU A 134 -7.06 9.98 -17.16
CA GLU A 134 -6.87 11.37 -16.74
C GLU A 134 -8.21 12.04 -16.42
N GLY A 135 -8.22 12.75 -15.30
CA GLY A 135 -9.43 13.41 -14.78
C GLY A 135 -10.30 12.54 -13.86
N TYR A 136 -10.30 11.22 -13.98
CA TYR A 136 -11.13 10.38 -13.11
C TYR A 136 -10.67 10.42 -11.64
N LEU A 137 -9.39 10.19 -11.39
CA LEU A 137 -8.84 10.25 -10.03
C LEU A 137 -8.92 11.66 -9.45
N GLN A 138 -8.65 12.69 -10.25
CA GLN A 138 -8.79 14.10 -9.88
C GLN A 138 -10.22 14.42 -9.44
N ASN A 139 -11.22 13.99 -10.23
CA ASN A 139 -12.63 14.17 -9.89
C ASN A 139 -13.02 13.42 -8.61
N CYS A 140 -12.51 12.20 -8.40
CA CYS A 140 -12.72 11.48 -7.16
C CYS A 140 -12.12 12.22 -5.96
N LEU A 141 -10.88 12.70 -6.08
CA LEU A 141 -10.20 13.46 -5.02
C LEU A 141 -10.96 14.74 -4.67
N ASP A 142 -11.36 15.52 -5.69
CA ASP A 142 -12.11 16.77 -5.50
C ASP A 142 -13.47 16.55 -4.82
N ALA A 143 -14.15 15.44 -5.14
CA ALA A 143 -15.41 15.09 -4.52
C ALA A 143 -15.26 14.60 -3.06
N LEU A 144 -14.10 13.99 -2.72
CA LEU A 144 -13.87 13.40 -1.40
C LEU A 144 -13.23 14.36 -0.41
N LYS A 145 -12.31 15.23 -0.84
CA LYS A 145 -11.54 16.12 0.05
C LYS A 145 -12.37 17.01 0.97
N PRO A 146 -13.64 17.39 0.66
CA PRO A 146 -14.45 18.20 1.57
C PRO A 146 -14.81 17.49 2.89
N PHE A 147 -14.76 16.14 2.93
CA PHE A 147 -15.15 15.37 4.11
C PHE A 147 -14.18 14.24 4.49
N ILE A 148 -13.23 13.89 3.63
CA ILE A 148 -12.13 12.97 3.92
C ILE A 148 -10.83 13.76 3.92
N PRO A 149 -10.26 14.11 5.08
CA PRO A 149 -9.10 14.98 5.17
C PRO A 149 -7.81 14.33 4.71
N THR A 150 -7.72 12.99 4.66
CA THR A 150 -6.51 12.28 4.23
C THR A 150 -6.85 11.29 3.13
N LEU A 151 -6.33 11.56 1.94
CA LEU A 151 -6.51 10.73 0.75
C LEU A 151 -5.16 10.21 0.26
N ALA A 152 -5.07 8.89 0.11
CA ALA A 152 -3.90 8.23 -0.47
C ALA A 152 -4.32 7.40 -1.68
N LEU A 153 -3.37 7.13 -2.57
CA LEU A 153 -3.58 6.37 -3.80
C LEU A 153 -2.73 5.10 -3.81
N GLU A 154 -3.31 4.00 -4.27
CA GLU A 154 -2.62 2.77 -4.67
C GLU A 154 -3.04 2.43 -6.10
N VAL A 155 -2.35 3.02 -7.07
CA VAL A 155 -2.67 3.00 -8.50
C VAL A 155 -1.40 2.73 -9.32
N GLY A 156 -1.54 2.60 -10.64
CA GLY A 156 -0.38 2.48 -11.54
C GLY A 156 0.58 3.67 -11.42
N PRO A 157 1.90 3.46 -11.62
CA PRO A 157 2.88 4.54 -11.63
C PRO A 157 2.58 5.59 -12.71
N MET A 158 2.86 6.85 -12.39
CA MET A 158 2.66 8.02 -13.24
C MET A 158 3.96 8.79 -13.44
N GLU A 159 3.95 9.75 -14.36
CA GLU A 159 5.01 10.75 -14.52
C GLU A 159 4.95 11.79 -13.38
N ASP A 160 6.02 12.54 -13.18
CA ASP A 160 6.14 13.53 -12.10
C ASP A 160 5.18 14.72 -12.24
N ASP A 161 4.88 15.13 -13.46
CA ASP A 161 3.90 16.17 -13.76
C ASP A 161 2.46 15.72 -13.45
N GLN A 162 2.11 14.47 -13.78
CA GLN A 162 0.83 13.86 -13.40
C GLN A 162 0.69 13.75 -11.87
N TYR A 163 1.77 13.37 -11.17
CA TYR A 163 1.79 13.39 -9.70
C TYR A 163 1.63 14.80 -9.14
N THR A 164 2.22 15.82 -9.77
CA THR A 164 2.05 17.22 -9.36
C THR A 164 0.58 17.64 -9.45
N GLU A 165 -0.10 17.24 -10.52
CA GLU A 165 -1.53 17.51 -10.71
C GLU A 165 -2.36 16.80 -9.63
N ILE A 166 -2.15 15.52 -9.42
CA ILE A 166 -2.85 14.70 -8.42
C ILE A 166 -2.68 15.26 -6.99
N VAL A 167 -1.49 15.71 -6.63
CA VAL A 167 -1.24 16.39 -5.34
C VAL A 167 -2.02 17.71 -5.25
N GLY A 168 -2.12 18.46 -6.35
CA GLY A 168 -2.92 19.68 -6.43
C GLY A 168 -4.41 19.43 -6.17
N HIS A 169 -4.93 18.25 -6.48
CA HIS A 169 -6.31 17.82 -6.20
C HIS A 169 -6.50 17.27 -4.78
N GLY A 170 -5.43 17.16 -3.96
CA GLY A 170 -5.51 16.85 -2.54
C GLY A 170 -5.07 15.44 -2.15
N ALA A 171 -4.41 14.70 -3.04
CA ALA A 171 -3.77 13.46 -2.64
C ALA A 171 -2.52 13.75 -1.80
N GLU A 172 -2.42 13.14 -0.61
CA GLU A 172 -1.29 13.31 0.30
C GLU A 172 -0.33 12.13 0.29
N GLY A 173 -0.83 10.93 -0.02
CA GLY A 173 -0.09 9.69 0.05
C GLY A 173 -0.14 8.88 -1.24
N LEU A 174 0.97 8.25 -1.57
CA LEU A 174 1.06 7.24 -2.61
C LEU A 174 1.59 5.93 -2.01
N VAL A 175 0.95 4.83 -2.37
CA VAL A 175 1.44 3.47 -2.06
C VAL A 175 1.78 2.79 -3.37
N VAL A 176 3.00 2.31 -3.50
CA VAL A 176 3.45 1.53 -4.64
C VAL A 176 4.35 0.40 -4.19
N TYR A 177 3.91 -0.84 -4.39
CA TYR A 177 4.74 -2.00 -4.10
C TYR A 177 5.50 -2.41 -5.35
N GLN A 178 6.80 -2.67 -5.20
CA GLN A 178 7.60 -3.23 -6.30
C GLN A 178 7.11 -4.63 -6.69
N GLU A 179 6.37 -5.28 -5.82
CA GLU A 179 5.91 -6.66 -5.85
C GLU A 179 7.07 -7.63 -5.59
N THR A 180 8.02 -7.75 -6.50
CA THR A 180 9.29 -8.45 -6.29
C THR A 180 10.46 -7.61 -6.81
N TYR A 181 11.55 -7.60 -6.06
CA TYR A 181 12.82 -6.98 -6.46
C TYR A 181 13.67 -7.94 -7.30
N HIS A 182 13.27 -9.21 -7.44
CA HIS A 182 13.98 -10.19 -8.25
C HIS A 182 13.59 -10.06 -9.71
N ARG A 183 14.48 -9.48 -10.54
CA ARG A 183 14.20 -9.08 -11.93
C ARG A 183 13.70 -10.23 -12.81
N GLU A 184 14.27 -11.43 -12.67
CA GLU A 184 13.85 -12.58 -13.48
C GLU A 184 12.43 -13.00 -13.11
N THR A 185 12.13 -13.15 -11.82
CA THR A 185 10.78 -13.43 -11.32
C THR A 185 9.79 -12.35 -11.75
N TYR A 186 10.20 -11.07 -11.64
CA TYR A 186 9.36 -9.95 -12.07
C TYR A 186 8.95 -10.08 -13.55
N THR A 187 9.91 -10.38 -14.42
CA THR A 187 9.67 -10.54 -15.87
C THR A 187 8.73 -11.71 -16.17
N GLN A 188 8.87 -12.82 -15.44
CA GLN A 188 8.02 -14.00 -15.60
C GLN A 188 6.58 -13.74 -15.14
N LEU A 189 6.40 -12.97 -14.07
CA LEU A 189 5.09 -12.72 -13.46
C LEU A 189 4.29 -11.61 -14.14
N HIS A 190 4.95 -10.66 -14.84
CA HIS A 190 4.31 -9.52 -15.48
C HIS A 190 4.40 -9.64 -17.01
N THR A 191 3.45 -10.33 -17.61
CA THR A 191 3.53 -10.73 -19.02
C THR A 191 2.95 -9.71 -20.00
N ALA A 192 2.14 -8.75 -19.53
CA ALA A 192 1.55 -7.70 -20.37
C ALA A 192 1.29 -6.42 -19.57
N GLY A 193 1.13 -5.31 -20.30
CA GLY A 193 0.81 -3.99 -19.76
C GLY A 193 2.04 -3.20 -19.28
N PRO A 194 1.85 -1.95 -18.84
CA PRO A 194 2.92 -1.06 -18.37
C PRO A 194 3.72 -1.62 -17.19
N LYS A 195 3.07 -2.41 -16.34
CA LYS A 195 3.72 -3.04 -15.17
C LYS A 195 4.88 -3.97 -15.53
N LYS A 196 5.03 -4.35 -16.81
CA LYS A 196 6.24 -5.09 -17.28
C LYS A 196 7.54 -4.32 -17.08
N ASN A 197 7.48 -2.99 -17.03
CA ASN A 197 8.67 -2.18 -16.88
C ASN A 197 9.10 -2.13 -15.41
N PHE A 198 10.09 -2.96 -15.09
CA PHE A 198 10.63 -3.11 -13.74
C PHE A 198 11.19 -1.80 -13.19
N ASP A 199 12.05 -1.12 -13.97
CA ASP A 199 12.74 0.09 -13.52
C ASP A 199 11.77 1.27 -13.38
N TRP A 200 10.83 1.40 -14.30
CA TRP A 200 9.77 2.38 -14.24
C TRP A 200 8.97 2.30 -12.92
N ARG A 201 8.66 1.08 -12.48
CA ARG A 201 7.95 0.86 -11.22
C ARG A 201 8.87 1.04 -10.02
N LEU A 202 10.12 0.62 -10.11
CA LEU A 202 11.10 0.74 -9.04
C LEU A 202 11.35 2.20 -8.67
N ASP A 203 11.47 3.08 -9.67
CA ASP A 203 11.74 4.51 -9.49
C ASP A 203 10.47 5.36 -9.26
N CYS A 204 9.30 4.72 -9.14
CA CYS A 204 8.04 5.41 -8.89
C CYS A 204 8.05 6.29 -7.62
N PRO A 205 8.60 5.85 -6.47
CA PRO A 205 8.66 6.66 -5.25
C PRO A 205 9.38 8.00 -5.43
N GLU A 206 10.48 8.02 -6.22
CA GLU A 206 11.23 9.23 -6.48
C GLU A 206 10.46 10.21 -7.37
N ARG A 207 9.77 9.69 -8.42
CA ARG A 207 8.90 10.53 -9.27
C ARG A 207 7.75 11.11 -8.47
N ALA A 208 7.12 10.30 -7.61
CA ALA A 208 6.07 10.78 -6.73
C ALA A 208 6.58 11.86 -5.76
N TYR A 209 7.78 11.70 -5.20
CA TYR A 209 8.42 12.70 -4.38
C TYR A 209 8.69 14.01 -5.15
N ALA A 210 9.21 13.91 -6.38
CA ALA A 210 9.43 15.06 -7.26
C ALA A 210 8.10 15.75 -7.59
N GLY A 211 7.02 15.00 -7.85
CA GLY A 211 5.67 15.50 -8.08
C GLY A 211 4.97 16.09 -6.86
N GLY A 212 5.58 16.02 -5.67
CA GLY A 212 5.06 16.70 -4.48
C GLY A 212 4.50 15.80 -3.38
N PHE A 213 4.41 14.48 -3.59
CA PHE A 213 4.02 13.57 -2.52
C PHE A 213 4.98 13.63 -1.34
N ARG A 214 4.42 13.61 -0.12
CA ARG A 214 5.19 13.65 1.13
C ARG A 214 4.94 12.43 2.02
N ARG A 215 4.05 11.55 1.62
CA ARG A 215 3.76 10.26 2.29
C ARG A 215 3.83 9.17 1.24
N ILE A 216 4.85 8.32 1.35
CA ILE A 216 5.16 7.32 0.34
C ILE A 216 5.26 5.94 1.01
N GLY A 217 4.42 5.01 0.56
CA GLY A 217 4.41 3.63 1.01
C GLY A 217 5.08 2.73 -0.02
N ILE A 218 6.04 1.93 0.42
CA ILE A 218 6.70 0.92 -0.40
C ILE A 218 6.54 -0.47 0.20
N GLY A 219 6.76 -1.51 -0.59
CA GLY A 219 6.67 -2.90 -0.14
C GLY A 219 7.03 -3.91 -1.21
N ALA A 220 7.08 -5.15 -0.78
CA ALA A 220 7.19 -6.33 -1.64
C ALA A 220 6.08 -7.33 -1.29
N LEU A 221 5.60 -8.08 -2.26
CA LEU A 221 4.63 -9.16 -2.06
C LEU A 221 5.38 -10.45 -1.78
N PHE A 222 5.45 -10.83 -0.52
CA PHE A 222 6.19 -12.00 -0.05
C PHE A 222 5.50 -13.30 -0.47
N GLY A 223 6.27 -14.19 -1.07
CA GLY A 223 5.82 -15.44 -1.68
C GLY A 223 6.01 -15.48 -3.20
N LEU A 224 6.50 -14.39 -3.83
CA LEU A 224 6.84 -14.35 -5.26
C LEU A 224 8.30 -14.76 -5.53
N ALA A 225 9.21 -14.41 -4.63
CA ALA A 225 10.62 -14.79 -4.67
C ALA A 225 11.14 -15.04 -3.26
N ASN A 226 12.42 -15.37 -3.12
CA ASN A 226 13.04 -15.65 -1.82
C ASN A 226 12.85 -14.46 -0.87
N TRP A 227 12.16 -14.67 0.24
CA TRP A 227 11.77 -13.61 1.15
C TRP A 227 12.95 -12.86 1.79
N LYS A 228 14.12 -13.50 1.98
CA LYS A 228 15.33 -12.84 2.54
C LYS A 228 15.90 -11.84 1.54
N PHE A 229 15.90 -12.21 0.26
CA PHE A 229 16.30 -11.32 -0.83
C PHE A 229 15.36 -10.12 -0.92
N GLU A 230 14.04 -10.36 -0.95
CA GLU A 230 13.03 -9.30 -1.01
C GLU A 230 13.17 -8.33 0.17
N ALA A 231 13.36 -8.85 1.38
CA ALA A 231 13.51 -8.02 2.57
C ALA A 231 14.81 -7.19 2.56
N LEU A 232 15.93 -7.75 2.06
CA LEU A 232 17.18 -7.01 1.90
C LEU A 232 17.06 -5.91 0.84
N ALA A 233 16.44 -6.22 -0.29
CA ALA A 233 16.22 -5.26 -1.37
C ALA A 233 15.31 -4.12 -0.92
N LEU A 234 14.23 -4.43 -0.20
CA LEU A 234 13.34 -3.44 0.39
C LEU A 234 14.06 -2.56 1.43
N CYS A 235 14.95 -3.15 2.23
CA CYS A 235 15.81 -2.40 3.16
C CYS A 235 16.72 -1.42 2.41
N ALA A 236 17.37 -1.86 1.33
CA ALA A 236 18.22 -1.01 0.49
C ALA A 236 17.43 0.14 -0.15
N HIS A 237 16.24 -0.16 -0.67
CA HIS A 237 15.36 0.84 -1.27
C HIS A 237 14.92 1.90 -0.25
N LEU A 238 14.51 1.46 0.93
CA LEU A 238 14.10 2.37 2.00
C LEU A 238 15.28 3.24 2.49
N GLU A 239 16.49 2.67 2.63
CA GLU A 239 17.70 3.44 2.98
C GLU A 239 18.01 4.51 1.92
N TYR A 240 17.91 4.15 0.64
CA TYR A 240 18.11 5.07 -0.46
C TYR A 240 17.08 6.22 -0.43
N LEU A 241 15.80 5.90 -0.25
CA LEU A 241 14.74 6.90 -0.19
C LEU A 241 14.89 7.87 1.00
N TYR A 242 15.30 7.38 2.17
CA TYR A 242 15.57 8.26 3.32
C TYR A 242 16.70 9.26 3.05
N ARG A 243 17.68 8.88 2.23
CA ARG A 243 18.79 9.76 1.87
C ARG A 243 18.42 10.79 0.79
N ASN A 244 17.62 10.38 -0.17
CA ASN A 244 17.35 11.19 -1.36
C ASN A 244 15.99 11.92 -1.31
N CYS A 245 15.01 11.36 -0.63
CA CYS A 245 13.67 11.89 -0.52
C CYS A 245 13.34 12.31 0.94
N TRP A 246 14.28 12.96 1.60
CA TRP A 246 14.32 13.20 3.05
C TRP A 246 13.16 14.00 3.63
N LYS A 247 12.41 14.75 2.79
CA LYS A 247 11.20 15.48 3.21
C LYS A 247 9.95 14.60 3.24
N ALA A 248 10.02 13.37 2.72
CA ALA A 248 8.89 12.46 2.74
C ALA A 248 8.87 11.61 4.02
N GLN A 249 7.68 11.26 4.45
CA GLN A 249 7.42 10.21 5.43
C GLN A 249 7.22 8.88 4.70
N PHE A 250 7.91 7.85 5.15
CA PHE A 250 7.82 6.54 4.53
C PHE A 250 7.02 5.57 5.38
N THR A 251 6.26 4.73 4.68
CA THR A 251 5.68 3.51 5.23
C THR A 251 6.20 2.29 4.49
N VAL A 252 6.31 1.18 5.20
CA VAL A 252 6.71 -0.10 4.62
C VAL A 252 5.67 -1.17 4.95
N ALA A 253 5.38 -2.04 3.97
CA ALA A 253 4.48 -3.16 4.13
C ALA A 253 5.14 -4.45 3.65
N PHE A 254 4.77 -5.56 4.28
CA PHE A 254 5.24 -6.90 3.98
C PHE A 254 4.06 -7.83 3.64
N PRO A 255 3.20 -7.47 2.65
CA PRO A 255 2.05 -8.30 2.32
C PRO A 255 2.52 -9.70 1.89
N ARG A 256 1.86 -10.73 2.41
CA ARG A 256 2.09 -12.12 2.00
C ARG A 256 1.06 -12.53 0.96
N MET A 257 1.47 -13.38 0.03
CA MET A 257 0.56 -13.98 -0.96
C MET A 257 -0.63 -14.65 -0.28
N ARG A 258 -1.82 -14.48 -0.87
CA ARG A 258 -3.09 -15.08 -0.43
C ARG A 258 -3.82 -15.68 -1.63
N PRO A 259 -4.78 -16.57 -1.42
CA PRO A 259 -5.71 -16.97 -2.48
C PRO A 259 -6.34 -15.75 -3.14
N TYR A 260 -6.51 -15.78 -4.44
CA TYR A 260 -6.99 -14.64 -5.23
C TYR A 260 -7.93 -15.10 -6.35
N ALA A 261 -8.69 -14.20 -6.92
CA ALA A 261 -9.55 -14.51 -8.06
C ALA A 261 -8.74 -15.09 -9.23
N GLY A 262 -9.10 -16.29 -9.67
CA GLY A 262 -8.34 -17.07 -10.65
C GLY A 262 -7.46 -18.16 -10.04
N ASN A 263 -7.14 -18.09 -8.74
CA ASN A 263 -6.44 -19.15 -8.01
C ASN A 263 -6.82 -19.15 -6.52
N TYR A 264 -8.02 -19.57 -6.21
CA TYR A 264 -8.51 -19.68 -4.83
C TYR A 264 -7.90 -20.88 -4.07
N GLU A 265 -7.27 -21.82 -4.76
CA GLU A 265 -6.57 -22.98 -4.19
C GLU A 265 -5.07 -22.71 -3.98
N TYR A 266 -4.63 -21.44 -4.15
CA TYR A 266 -3.23 -21.08 -3.97
C TYR A 266 -2.68 -21.62 -2.66
N GLN A 267 -1.57 -22.36 -2.77
CA GLN A 267 -0.77 -22.82 -1.64
C GLN A 267 0.60 -22.14 -1.68
N PRO A 268 1.07 -21.62 -0.53
CA PRO A 268 2.40 -21.02 -0.46
C PRO A 268 3.49 -22.04 -0.80
N ASP A 269 4.44 -21.64 -1.65
CA ASP A 269 5.68 -22.39 -1.85
C ASP A 269 6.52 -22.28 -0.56
N PRO A 270 6.87 -23.41 0.09
CA PRO A 270 7.63 -23.40 1.34
C PRO A 270 9.00 -22.71 1.23
N GLU A 271 9.63 -22.70 0.05
CA GLU A 271 10.93 -22.05 -0.17
C GLU A 271 10.82 -20.54 -0.32
N LEU A 272 9.67 -20.04 -0.79
CA LEU A 272 9.39 -18.61 -1.01
C LEU A 272 8.59 -17.98 0.14
N TYR A 273 7.89 -18.83 0.90
CA TYR A 273 6.98 -18.38 1.93
C TYR A 273 7.71 -17.68 3.09
N LEU A 274 7.15 -16.57 3.55
CA LEU A 274 7.59 -15.89 4.76
C LEU A 274 6.83 -16.41 5.98
N PRO A 275 7.43 -17.25 6.85
CA PRO A 275 6.75 -17.79 8.02
C PRO A 275 6.45 -16.72 9.07
N ASP A 276 5.44 -16.94 9.92
CA ASP A 276 5.04 -15.97 10.97
C ASP A 276 6.20 -15.52 11.85
N LYS A 277 7.05 -16.44 12.29
CA LYS A 277 8.25 -16.12 13.09
C LYS A 277 9.19 -15.16 12.36
N ALA A 278 9.44 -15.40 11.07
CA ALA A 278 10.27 -14.52 10.25
C ALA A 278 9.57 -13.18 9.95
N PHE A 279 8.25 -13.18 9.75
CA PHE A 279 7.45 -11.99 9.59
C PHE A 279 7.55 -11.05 10.81
N VAL A 280 7.40 -11.60 12.01
CA VAL A 280 7.59 -10.85 13.27
C VAL A 280 9.02 -10.32 13.38
N ARG A 281 10.03 -11.14 13.02
CA ARG A 281 11.44 -10.74 13.00
C ARG A 281 11.67 -9.57 12.04
N LEU A 282 11.10 -9.59 10.83
CA LEU A 282 11.22 -8.50 9.87
C LEU A 282 10.62 -7.19 10.40
N ILE A 283 9.42 -7.24 11.00
CA ILE A 283 8.81 -6.07 11.65
C ILE A 283 9.77 -5.47 12.68
N ALA A 284 10.35 -6.32 13.54
CA ALA A 284 11.28 -5.86 14.58
C ALA A 284 12.55 -5.26 13.98
N ILE A 285 13.15 -5.90 12.97
CA ILE A 285 14.37 -5.43 12.30
C ILE A 285 14.14 -4.08 11.64
N PHE A 286 13.07 -3.95 10.84
CA PHE A 286 12.77 -2.69 10.15
C PHE A 286 12.51 -1.56 11.15
N ARG A 287 11.83 -1.82 12.26
CA ARG A 287 11.66 -0.84 13.34
C ARG A 287 12.97 -0.42 13.97
N LEU A 288 13.89 -1.34 14.19
CA LEU A 288 15.19 -1.05 14.82
C LEU A 288 16.13 -0.27 13.87
N LEU A 289 16.12 -0.60 12.58
CA LEU A 289 16.96 0.05 11.58
C LEU A 289 16.38 1.38 11.09
N PHE A 290 15.06 1.50 11.06
CA PHE A 290 14.33 2.69 10.61
C PHE A 290 13.32 3.13 11.69
N PRO A 291 13.77 3.80 12.75
CA PRO A 291 12.92 4.11 13.90
C PRO A 291 11.67 4.91 13.60
N GLN A 292 11.68 5.71 12.53
CA GLN A 292 10.59 6.62 12.15
C GLN A 292 9.70 6.07 11.01
N VAL A 293 10.03 4.91 10.44
CA VAL A 293 9.21 4.33 9.37
C VAL A 293 7.84 3.89 9.89
N GLY A 294 6.79 4.20 9.16
CA GLY A 294 5.48 3.57 9.40
C GLY A 294 5.51 2.11 8.95
N ILE A 295 5.03 1.19 9.79
CA ILE A 295 4.90 -0.23 9.41
C ILE A 295 3.42 -0.57 9.30
N VAL A 296 3.03 -1.05 8.12
CA VAL A 296 1.63 -1.29 7.73
C VAL A 296 1.33 -2.78 7.74
N VAL A 297 0.22 -3.15 8.39
CA VAL A 297 -0.33 -4.51 8.35
C VAL A 297 -1.79 -4.46 7.94
N SER A 298 -2.13 -5.21 6.90
CA SER A 298 -3.49 -5.25 6.35
C SER A 298 -4.28 -6.47 6.86
N THR A 299 -5.55 -6.52 6.46
CA THR A 299 -6.47 -7.65 6.70
C THR A 299 -6.10 -8.94 5.96
N ARG A 300 -5.00 -8.94 5.18
CA ARG A 300 -4.40 -10.16 4.62
C ARG A 300 -3.96 -11.13 5.72
N GLU A 301 -3.53 -10.58 6.89
CA GLU A 301 -3.06 -11.38 8.00
C GLU A 301 -4.21 -11.78 8.92
N PRO A 302 -4.18 -12.99 9.49
CA PRO A 302 -5.24 -13.45 10.38
C PRO A 302 -5.27 -12.66 11.68
N ALA A 303 -6.46 -12.52 12.26
CA ALA A 303 -6.69 -11.75 13.46
C ALA A 303 -5.73 -12.07 14.63
N PRO A 304 -5.45 -13.35 14.99
CA PRO A 304 -4.53 -13.65 16.09
C PRO A 304 -3.10 -13.13 15.85
N LEU A 305 -2.60 -13.21 14.62
CA LEU A 305 -1.27 -12.67 14.29
C LEU A 305 -1.27 -11.14 14.36
N ARG A 306 -2.29 -10.48 13.83
CA ARG A 306 -2.41 -9.02 13.87
C ARG A 306 -2.45 -8.51 15.32
N ASP A 307 -3.18 -9.18 16.18
CA ASP A 307 -3.26 -8.85 17.61
C ASP A 307 -1.89 -8.99 18.29
N ALA A 308 -1.18 -10.08 18.03
CA ALA A 308 0.13 -10.34 18.61
C ALA A 308 1.17 -9.30 18.20
N ILE A 309 1.16 -8.84 16.92
CA ILE A 309 2.18 -7.90 16.40
C ILE A 309 1.81 -6.43 16.60
N ALA A 310 0.57 -6.11 16.95
CA ALA A 310 0.10 -4.73 17.10
C ALA A 310 0.97 -3.90 18.06
N THR A 311 1.52 -4.52 19.10
CA THR A 311 2.38 -3.85 20.09
C THR A 311 3.86 -3.88 19.73
N LEU A 312 4.27 -4.64 18.73
CA LEU A 312 5.70 -4.96 18.52
C LEU A 312 6.42 -3.98 17.57
N GLY A 313 5.73 -3.35 16.65
CA GLY A 313 6.39 -2.47 15.68
C GLY A 313 5.43 -1.82 14.69
N VAL A 314 4.21 -2.37 14.58
CA VAL A 314 3.17 -1.91 13.67
C VAL A 314 2.65 -0.55 14.10
N THR A 315 2.35 0.30 13.12
CA THR A 315 1.85 1.67 13.33
C THR A 315 0.59 1.99 12.53
N HIS A 316 0.30 1.18 11.50
CA HIS A 316 -0.85 1.34 10.62
C HIS A 316 -1.55 0.01 10.43
N MET A 317 -2.87 -0.02 10.56
CA MET A 317 -3.69 -1.21 10.30
C MET A 317 -4.90 -0.85 9.44
N SER A 318 -5.21 -1.69 8.44
CA SER A 318 -6.52 -1.63 7.81
C SER A 318 -7.56 -2.36 8.68
N ALA A 319 -8.81 -1.91 8.65
CA ALA A 319 -9.90 -2.54 9.39
C ALA A 319 -11.17 -2.56 8.54
N GLY A 320 -11.93 -3.67 8.60
CA GLY A 320 -13.17 -3.85 7.85
C GLY A 320 -12.97 -3.74 6.34
N ALA A 321 -11.79 -4.10 5.82
CA ALA A 321 -11.44 -3.91 4.43
C ALA A 321 -12.32 -4.74 3.49
N LYS A 322 -12.60 -4.17 2.32
CA LYS A 322 -13.14 -4.85 1.15
C LYS A 322 -12.14 -4.71 0.02
N THR A 323 -12.01 -5.72 -0.83
CA THR A 323 -10.99 -5.76 -1.90
C THR A 323 -11.60 -5.77 -3.29
N GLU A 324 -12.87 -5.39 -3.37
CA GLU A 324 -13.65 -5.22 -4.60
C GLU A 324 -14.26 -3.82 -4.67
N PRO A 325 -14.46 -3.25 -5.88
CA PRO A 325 -15.22 -2.02 -6.06
C PRO A 325 -16.68 -2.20 -5.60
N GLY A 326 -17.21 -1.20 -4.87
CA GLY A 326 -18.56 -1.26 -4.32
C GLY A 326 -18.74 -2.23 -3.15
N GLY A 327 -17.63 -2.74 -2.57
CA GLY A 327 -17.67 -3.75 -1.53
C GLY A 327 -18.33 -3.32 -0.22
N TYR A 328 -18.47 -2.02 0.04
CA TYR A 328 -19.07 -1.51 1.27
C TYR A 328 -20.57 -1.28 1.18
N THR A 329 -21.08 -0.82 0.05
CA THR A 329 -22.51 -0.45 -0.12
C THR A 329 -23.21 -1.20 -1.24
N GLY A 330 -22.49 -1.96 -2.06
CA GLY A 330 -23.00 -2.58 -3.28
C GLY A 330 -23.02 -1.64 -4.49
N ALA A 331 -22.42 -0.44 -4.39
CA ALA A 331 -22.34 0.51 -5.50
C ALA A 331 -21.67 -0.14 -6.73
N GLY A 332 -22.19 0.15 -7.94
CA GLY A 332 -21.67 -0.39 -9.19
C GLY A 332 -22.12 -1.81 -9.54
N SER A 333 -22.98 -2.44 -8.73
CA SER A 333 -23.53 -3.77 -9.02
C SER A 333 -24.35 -3.82 -10.31
N ASP A 334 -24.93 -2.70 -10.71
CA ASP A 334 -25.71 -2.60 -11.95
C ASP A 334 -24.85 -2.54 -13.21
N ASP A 335 -23.58 -2.15 -13.08
CA ASP A 335 -22.61 -1.96 -14.18
C ASP A 335 -21.61 -3.13 -14.31
N LEU A 336 -21.88 -4.26 -13.67
CA LEU A 336 -21.03 -5.45 -13.75
C LEU A 336 -20.95 -5.98 -15.17
N HIS A 337 -19.73 -6.31 -15.59
CA HIS A 337 -19.45 -6.86 -16.91
C HIS A 337 -18.21 -7.77 -16.88
N LEU A 338 -17.98 -8.48 -17.96
CA LEU A 338 -16.71 -9.19 -18.20
C LEU A 338 -15.83 -8.39 -19.15
N THR A 339 -14.54 -8.47 -18.97
CA THR A 339 -13.58 -7.96 -19.97
C THR A 339 -12.83 -9.13 -20.58
N ILE A 340 -13.12 -9.43 -21.85
CA ILE A 340 -12.52 -10.52 -22.59
C ILE A 340 -11.63 -9.95 -23.70
N LYS A 341 -10.32 -10.25 -23.64
CA LYS A 341 -9.32 -9.72 -24.59
C LYS A 341 -9.40 -8.20 -24.76
N GLY A 342 -9.60 -7.48 -23.64
CA GLY A 342 -9.69 -6.02 -23.61
C GLY A 342 -11.01 -5.45 -24.16
N ARG A 343 -12.03 -6.28 -24.39
CA ARG A 343 -13.38 -5.85 -24.81
C ARG A 343 -14.37 -6.11 -23.71
N ARG A 344 -15.19 -5.09 -23.41
CA ARG A 344 -16.31 -5.22 -22.48
C ARG A 344 -17.38 -6.13 -23.10
N VAL A 345 -17.81 -7.11 -22.33
CA VAL A 345 -18.89 -8.04 -22.67
C VAL A 345 -19.97 -7.91 -21.59
N GLU A 346 -21.14 -7.46 -21.99
CA GLU A 346 -22.28 -7.32 -21.08
C GLU A 346 -22.79 -8.69 -20.65
N LEU A 347 -23.19 -8.80 -19.40
CA LEU A 347 -23.78 -10.02 -18.85
C LEU A 347 -25.19 -10.21 -19.42
N GLN A 348 -25.45 -11.33 -20.08
CA GLN A 348 -26.77 -11.63 -20.65
C GLN A 348 -27.83 -11.90 -19.57
N GLU A 349 -27.42 -12.44 -18.43
CA GLU A 349 -28.22 -12.60 -17.22
C GLU A 349 -27.36 -12.23 -16.02
N LYS A 350 -27.93 -11.49 -15.05
CA LYS A 350 -27.29 -11.26 -13.76
C LYS A 350 -27.35 -12.58 -12.97
N SER A 351 -26.44 -13.50 -13.29
CA SER A 351 -26.41 -14.84 -12.69
C SER A 351 -25.92 -14.77 -11.23
N GLY A 352 -26.74 -14.24 -10.32
CA GLY A 352 -26.52 -14.33 -8.88
C GLY A 352 -25.25 -13.64 -8.34
N CYS A 353 -24.48 -12.94 -9.17
CA CYS A 353 -23.33 -12.16 -8.72
C CYS A 353 -23.81 -10.74 -8.41
N GLU A 354 -23.90 -10.42 -7.13
CA GLU A 354 -24.39 -9.11 -6.67
C GLU A 354 -23.29 -8.05 -6.59
N LYS A 355 -22.00 -8.42 -6.80
CA LYS A 355 -20.85 -7.52 -6.64
C LYS A 355 -19.69 -7.84 -7.58
N ALA A 356 -18.80 -6.88 -7.77
CA ALA A 356 -17.54 -7.07 -8.47
C ALA A 356 -16.66 -8.12 -7.77
N THR A 357 -15.78 -8.76 -8.53
CA THR A 357 -14.88 -9.77 -7.96
C THR A 357 -13.78 -9.11 -7.11
N GLU A 358 -13.52 -9.69 -5.97
CA GLU A 358 -12.45 -9.29 -5.05
C GLU A 358 -11.06 -9.55 -5.63
N GLN A 359 -10.06 -8.76 -5.22
CA GLN A 359 -8.68 -8.93 -5.67
C GLN A 359 -8.01 -10.17 -5.05
N PHE A 360 -8.21 -10.37 -3.77
CA PHE A 360 -7.68 -11.49 -2.98
C PHE A 360 -8.52 -11.68 -1.73
N GLN A 361 -8.45 -12.87 -1.15
CA GLN A 361 -9.14 -13.19 0.09
C GLN A 361 -8.49 -12.49 1.30
N ILE A 362 -9.32 -11.89 2.14
CA ILE A 362 -8.92 -11.35 3.43
C ILE A 362 -9.09 -12.40 4.53
N HIS A 363 -8.21 -12.38 5.53
CA HIS A 363 -8.26 -13.32 6.65
C HIS A 363 -8.82 -12.70 7.94
N ASP A 364 -8.69 -11.38 8.13
CA ASP A 364 -9.29 -10.68 9.26
C ASP A 364 -10.53 -9.93 8.79
N THR A 365 -11.69 -10.48 9.06
CA THR A 365 -12.99 -9.94 8.65
C THR A 365 -13.64 -9.09 9.72
N ARG A 366 -12.96 -8.81 10.83
CA ARG A 366 -13.49 -7.99 11.93
C ARG A 366 -13.84 -6.59 11.45
N SER A 367 -14.93 -6.08 11.99
CA SER A 367 -15.36 -4.70 11.80
C SER A 367 -14.34 -3.69 12.35
N PRO A 368 -14.36 -2.44 11.88
CA PRO A 368 -13.51 -1.38 12.43
C PRO A 368 -13.67 -1.19 13.95
N ALA A 369 -14.90 -1.35 14.45
CA ALA A 369 -15.19 -1.24 15.88
C ALA A 369 -14.52 -2.34 16.71
N GLU A 370 -14.55 -3.60 16.22
CA GLU A 370 -13.90 -4.74 16.88
C GLU A 370 -12.37 -4.59 16.88
N VAL A 371 -11.78 -4.15 15.76
CA VAL A 371 -10.34 -3.87 15.70
C VAL A 371 -9.96 -2.74 16.66
N ALA A 372 -10.74 -1.67 16.72
CA ALA A 372 -10.52 -0.57 17.66
C ALA A 372 -10.66 -1.02 19.12
N ALA A 373 -11.62 -1.88 19.44
CA ALA A 373 -11.79 -2.45 20.78
C ALA A 373 -10.58 -3.32 21.16
N MET A 374 -10.10 -4.18 20.26
CA MET A 374 -8.89 -4.98 20.45
C MET A 374 -7.68 -4.10 20.75
N LEU A 375 -7.45 -3.04 19.96
CA LEU A 375 -6.32 -2.12 20.16
C LEU A 375 -6.37 -1.44 21.54
N ARG A 376 -7.55 -0.98 21.98
CA ARG A 376 -7.73 -0.42 23.34
C ARG A 376 -7.43 -1.45 24.41
N GLY A 377 -7.84 -2.70 24.22
CA GLY A 377 -7.52 -3.83 25.12
C GLY A 377 -6.02 -4.07 25.24
N LEU A 378 -5.24 -3.77 24.19
CA LEU A 378 -3.78 -3.83 24.19
C LEU A 378 -3.09 -2.53 24.66
N ASN A 379 -3.86 -1.59 25.23
CA ASN A 379 -3.37 -0.27 25.65
C ASN A 379 -2.76 0.53 24.50
N LEU A 380 -3.41 0.45 23.33
CA LEU A 380 -3.14 1.24 22.13
C LEU A 380 -4.32 2.16 21.82
N ASP A 381 -4.03 3.32 21.26
CA ASP A 381 -5.02 4.33 20.89
C ASP A 381 -5.31 4.22 19.39
N PRO A 382 -6.48 3.71 18.95
CA PRO A 382 -6.85 3.71 17.54
C PRO A 382 -7.08 5.14 17.06
N VAL A 383 -6.33 5.55 16.03
CA VAL A 383 -6.39 6.89 15.44
C VAL A 383 -7.04 6.77 14.07
N TRP A 384 -8.18 7.44 13.89
CA TRP A 384 -8.99 7.42 12.67
C TRP A 384 -8.62 8.52 11.70
N LYS A 385 -7.94 9.55 12.19
CA LYS A 385 -7.57 10.76 11.48
C LYS A 385 -6.07 10.95 11.60
N ASP A 386 -5.47 11.40 10.53
CA ASP A 386 -4.11 11.91 10.55
C ASP A 386 -4.08 13.40 10.91
N TRP A 387 -3.03 14.12 10.57
CA TRP A 387 -2.91 15.56 10.82
C TRP A 387 -4.14 16.32 10.33
N ASP A 388 -4.53 17.30 11.10
CA ASP A 388 -5.64 18.20 10.79
C ASP A 388 -5.10 19.47 10.15
N GLU A 389 -5.55 19.78 8.93
CA GLU A 389 -5.24 21.09 8.31
C GLU A 389 -5.63 22.26 9.23
N SER A 390 -6.63 22.07 10.08
CA SER A 390 -7.01 23.07 11.09
C SER A 390 -5.88 23.43 12.04
N LEU A 391 -4.92 22.54 12.28
CA LEU A 391 -3.70 22.85 13.06
C LEU A 391 -2.71 23.71 12.28
N LEU A 392 -2.75 23.66 10.95
CA LEU A 392 -1.92 24.49 10.07
C LEU A 392 -2.57 25.87 9.80
N ALA A 393 -3.89 25.97 9.96
CA ALA A 393 -4.63 27.21 9.77
C ALA A 393 -4.58 28.13 10.99
N LEU A 394 -4.04 27.67 12.13
CA LEU A 394 -3.89 28.44 13.37
C LEU A 394 -2.48 29.06 13.53
N THR A 395 -1.61 28.89 12.56
CA THR A 395 -0.28 29.52 12.46
C THR A 395 -0.22 30.49 11.29
#